data_aca950e89709e1953bce5aa3537a8935
#
_entry.id   aca950e89709e1953bce5aa3537a8935
#
_cell.length_a   1.000
_cell.length_b   1.000
_cell.length_c   1.000
_cell.angle_alpha   90.00
_cell.angle_beta   90.00
_cell.angle_gamma   90.00
#
_symmetry.space_group_name_H-M   'P 1'
#
loop_
_entity.id
_entity.type
_entity.pdbx_description
1 polymer ?
#
loop_
_entity_poly.entity_id
_entity_poly.type
_entity_poly.pdbx_seq_one_letter_code
_entity_poly.pdbx_strand_id
1 'polypeptide(L)'
;ALIGLFAAADGRPRSEALAPDPATRQNPYTDLTFTVRIDRSGTRHTDYHTVGGGRPHRQGLRTSSGAYRPREKSTLITERIYLADAVFTLAVQGPDPFLEHLLKRLEQPAFGPYLGRRACLPNEPLVLGGPHPDPIGELLHHAPLSLTTPPRTGQATVPVAFVWEHPPSHVPAAHSEREVADVPHDFTPTRRFHKTRRTWHTTEDLPAALYAPPPALTALATYINQDVPL
;
A
#
# COMPACT_ATOMS: atom_id res chain seq x y z
N ALA A 1 0.44 0.37 -6.13
CA ALA A 1 0.10 -0.79 -5.27
C ALA A 1 -1.35 -0.69 -4.78
N LEU A 2 -1.76 0.42 -4.15
CA LEU A 2 -3.10 0.62 -3.56
C LEU A 2 -4.24 0.42 -4.56
N ILE A 3 -4.18 1.07 -5.72
CA ILE A 3 -5.22 0.92 -6.77
C ILE A 3 -5.37 -0.55 -7.19
N GLY A 4 -4.28 -1.31 -7.27
CA GLY A 4 -4.35 -2.74 -7.57
C GLY A 4 -5.01 -3.55 -6.44
N LEU A 5 -4.81 -3.15 -5.18
CA LEU A 5 -5.45 -3.76 -4.02
C LEU A 5 -6.95 -3.45 -4.01
N PHE A 6 -7.33 -2.20 -4.26
CA PHE A 6 -8.74 -1.78 -4.33
C PHE A 6 -9.48 -2.47 -5.48
N ALA A 7 -8.86 -2.52 -6.67
CA ALA A 7 -9.43 -3.25 -7.81
C ALA A 7 -9.61 -4.75 -7.52
N ALA A 8 -8.67 -5.36 -6.81
CA ALA A 8 -8.78 -6.76 -6.40
C ALA A 8 -9.90 -6.97 -5.37
N ALA A 9 -10.03 -6.08 -4.39
CA ALA A 9 -11.12 -6.14 -3.43
C ALA A 9 -12.49 -5.98 -4.12
N ASP A 10 -12.57 -5.10 -5.12
CA ASP A 10 -13.78 -4.86 -5.94
C ASP A 10 -14.06 -5.96 -6.99
N GLY A 11 -13.22 -6.99 -7.07
CA GLY A 11 -13.40 -8.12 -7.99
C GLY A 11 -13.01 -7.84 -9.43
N ARG A 12 -12.31 -6.74 -9.71
CA ARG A 12 -11.85 -6.40 -11.05
C ARG A 12 -10.62 -7.22 -11.42
N PRO A 13 -10.65 -7.97 -12.53
CA PRO A 13 -9.47 -8.64 -13.02
C PRO A 13 -8.43 -7.61 -13.46
N ARG A 14 -7.16 -8.01 -13.48
CA ARG A 14 -6.05 -7.09 -13.77
C ARG A 14 -6.19 -6.32 -15.09
N SER A 15 -6.73 -6.97 -16.13
CA SER A 15 -6.96 -6.35 -17.45
C SER A 15 -8.01 -5.23 -17.40
N GLU A 16 -8.89 -5.28 -16.42
CA GLU A 16 -10.03 -4.36 -16.25
C GLU A 16 -9.90 -3.49 -15.00
N ALA A 17 -8.80 -3.62 -14.26
CA ALA A 17 -8.60 -2.90 -13.01
C ALA A 17 -8.73 -1.37 -13.17
N LEU A 18 -8.36 -0.83 -14.31
CA LEU A 18 -8.46 0.60 -14.65
C LEU A 18 -9.57 0.89 -15.68
N ALA A 19 -10.44 -0.08 -15.95
CA ALA A 19 -11.55 0.14 -16.89
C ALA A 19 -12.46 1.25 -16.35
N PRO A 20 -12.93 2.14 -17.24
CA PRO A 20 -13.88 3.17 -16.86
C PRO A 20 -15.15 2.57 -16.26
N ASP A 21 -15.69 3.23 -15.26
CA ASP A 21 -17.03 2.94 -14.76
C ASP A 21 -18.06 3.17 -15.87
N PRO A 22 -18.98 2.24 -16.11
CA PRO A 22 -19.96 2.37 -17.19
C PRO A 22 -20.85 3.63 -17.10
N ALA A 23 -21.12 4.11 -15.89
CA ALA A 23 -21.98 5.26 -15.66
C ALA A 23 -21.23 6.59 -15.83
N THR A 24 -20.02 6.70 -15.24
CA THR A 24 -19.23 7.94 -15.25
C THR A 24 -18.26 8.03 -16.43
N ARG A 25 -17.96 6.91 -17.09
CA ARG A 25 -16.93 6.78 -18.14
C ARG A 25 -15.54 7.20 -17.70
N GLN A 26 -15.29 7.27 -16.39
CA GLN A 26 -14.00 7.63 -15.80
C GLN A 26 -13.40 6.43 -15.05
N ASN A 27 -12.09 6.40 -14.91
CA ASN A 27 -11.44 5.46 -14.01
C ASN A 27 -11.84 5.82 -12.56
N PRO A 28 -12.49 4.91 -11.81
CA PRO A 28 -13.05 5.22 -10.50
C PRO A 28 -11.99 5.63 -9.45
N TYR A 29 -10.72 5.33 -9.71
CA TYR A 29 -9.62 5.65 -8.78
C TYR A 29 -8.94 6.99 -9.08
N THR A 30 -9.39 7.73 -10.12
CA THR A 30 -8.74 8.99 -10.54
C THR A 30 -8.89 10.08 -9.48
N ASP A 31 -10.02 10.09 -8.79
CA ASP A 31 -10.37 11.11 -7.81
C ASP A 31 -9.91 10.77 -6.37
N LEU A 32 -9.17 9.68 -6.22
CA LEU A 32 -8.60 9.32 -4.93
C LEU A 32 -7.28 10.05 -4.69
N THR A 33 -7.15 10.59 -3.50
CA THR A 33 -5.93 11.21 -2.98
C THR A 33 -5.39 10.41 -1.79
N PHE A 34 -4.08 10.27 -1.72
CA PHE A 34 -3.42 9.48 -0.70
C PHE A 34 -2.47 10.32 0.14
N THR A 35 -2.61 10.19 1.46
CA THR A 35 -1.60 10.61 2.43
C THR A 35 -1.07 9.39 3.14
N VAL A 36 0.25 9.24 3.20
CA VAL A 36 0.90 8.07 3.79
C VAL A 36 1.73 8.51 4.99
N ARG A 37 1.42 7.98 6.17
CA ARG A 37 2.25 8.03 7.37
C ARG A 37 3.16 6.81 7.39
N ILE A 38 4.45 7.01 7.56
CA ILE A 38 5.44 5.94 7.61
C ILE A 38 5.76 5.65 9.07
N ASP A 39 5.04 4.72 9.68
CA ASP A 39 5.23 4.34 11.07
C ASP A 39 6.54 3.57 11.24
N ARG A 40 6.82 2.63 10.34
CA ARG A 40 8.08 1.92 10.21
C ARG A 40 8.47 1.81 8.74
N SER A 41 9.67 2.28 8.40
CA SER A 41 10.17 2.21 7.02
C SER A 41 10.50 0.77 6.58
N GLY A 42 10.67 -0.14 7.54
CA GLY A 42 11.04 -1.52 7.29
C GLY A 42 12.50 -1.71 6.88
N THR A 43 12.88 -2.97 6.74
CA THR A 43 14.21 -3.39 6.32
C THR A 43 14.16 -4.12 4.99
N ARG A 44 15.04 -3.77 4.06
CA ARG A 44 15.16 -4.48 2.79
C ARG A 44 15.69 -5.89 3.03
N HIS A 45 14.89 -6.87 2.61
CA HIS A 45 15.26 -8.28 2.61
C HIS A 45 15.36 -8.79 1.18
N THR A 46 16.47 -9.45 0.83
CA THR A 46 16.67 -10.06 -0.48
C THR A 46 16.46 -11.56 -0.36
N ASP A 47 15.46 -12.07 -1.06
CA ASP A 47 15.18 -13.50 -1.18
C ASP A 47 15.84 -14.06 -2.43
N TYR A 48 16.67 -15.07 -2.26
CA TYR A 48 17.30 -15.81 -3.34
C TYR A 48 16.34 -16.91 -3.80
N HIS A 49 15.72 -16.69 -4.95
CA HIS A 49 14.62 -17.53 -5.43
C HIS A 49 15.02 -18.31 -6.67
N THR A 50 14.88 -19.62 -6.63
CA THR A 50 15.11 -20.51 -7.78
C THR A 50 13.78 -20.91 -8.41
N VAL A 51 13.72 -20.87 -9.73
CA VAL A 51 12.53 -21.25 -10.52
C VAL A 51 12.93 -22.23 -11.60
N GLY A 52 12.11 -23.24 -11.83
CA GLY A 52 12.38 -24.33 -12.78
C GLY A 52 12.95 -25.53 -12.04
N GLY A 53 13.98 -26.16 -12.52
CA GLY A 53 14.62 -27.34 -11.91
C GLY A 53 13.66 -28.54 -11.69
N GLY A 54 14.15 -29.76 -11.84
CA GLY A 54 13.38 -30.96 -11.53
C GLY A 54 12.16 -31.26 -12.42
N ARG A 55 11.79 -30.35 -13.34
CA ARG A 55 10.69 -30.59 -14.28
C ARG A 55 11.17 -31.29 -15.56
N PRO A 56 10.33 -32.14 -16.19
CA PRO A 56 10.61 -32.63 -17.52
C PRO A 56 10.87 -31.49 -18.51
N HIS A 57 11.78 -31.68 -19.47
CA HIS A 57 12.21 -30.64 -20.40
C HIS A 57 11.04 -29.90 -21.08
N ARG A 58 10.01 -30.60 -21.51
CA ARG A 58 8.80 -30.01 -22.14
C ARG A 58 7.86 -29.26 -21.20
N GLN A 59 8.14 -29.28 -19.89
CA GLN A 59 7.44 -28.51 -18.86
C GLN A 59 8.36 -27.47 -18.20
N GLY A 60 9.59 -27.32 -18.73
CA GLY A 60 10.59 -26.40 -18.25
C GLY A 60 10.29 -24.95 -18.64
N LEU A 61 11.18 -24.07 -18.19
CA LEU A 61 11.09 -22.64 -18.50
C LEU A 61 11.41 -22.40 -19.98
N ARG A 62 10.70 -21.47 -20.59
CA ARG A 62 10.94 -21.02 -21.96
C ARG A 62 11.91 -19.86 -22.00
N THR A 63 12.64 -19.74 -23.11
CA THR A 63 13.43 -18.56 -23.46
C THR A 63 12.50 -17.45 -23.99
N SER A 64 13.03 -16.25 -24.19
CA SER A 64 12.32 -15.15 -24.84
C SER A 64 11.87 -15.45 -26.27
N SER A 65 12.57 -16.35 -26.95
CA SER A 65 12.21 -16.85 -28.29
C SER A 65 11.17 -18.00 -28.27
N GLY A 66 10.66 -18.38 -27.08
CA GLY A 66 9.66 -19.44 -26.94
C GLY A 66 10.19 -20.86 -26.90
N ALA A 67 11.48 -21.10 -27.15
CA ALA A 67 12.11 -22.40 -27.03
C ALA A 67 12.26 -22.84 -25.57
N TYR A 68 12.33 -24.14 -25.31
CA TYR A 68 12.66 -24.64 -23.98
C TYR A 68 14.13 -24.48 -23.65
N ARG A 69 14.44 -24.09 -22.43
CA ARG A 69 15.83 -24.00 -21.95
C ARG A 69 16.48 -25.38 -21.94
N PRO A 70 17.79 -25.48 -22.28
CA PRO A 70 18.54 -26.71 -22.09
C PRO A 70 18.46 -27.21 -20.65
N ARG A 71 18.57 -28.52 -20.46
CA ARG A 71 18.42 -29.15 -19.13
C ARG A 71 19.43 -28.60 -18.12
N GLU A 72 20.65 -28.33 -18.54
CA GLU A 72 21.73 -27.76 -17.73
C GLU A 72 21.44 -26.29 -17.29
N LYS A 73 20.58 -25.60 -18.02
CA LYS A 73 20.14 -24.22 -17.76
C LYS A 73 18.66 -24.13 -17.41
N SER A 74 18.08 -25.23 -16.93
CA SER A 74 16.64 -25.32 -16.61
C SER A 74 16.24 -24.57 -15.35
N THR A 75 17.20 -24.24 -14.48
CA THR A 75 16.96 -23.44 -13.29
C THR A 75 17.28 -21.98 -13.55
N LEU A 76 16.36 -21.12 -13.23
CA LEU A 76 16.55 -19.67 -13.22
C LEU A 76 16.65 -19.17 -11.80
N ILE A 77 17.71 -18.43 -11.53
CA ILE A 77 17.92 -17.76 -10.24
C ILE A 77 17.43 -16.33 -10.36
N THR A 78 16.63 -15.89 -9.40
CA THR A 78 16.16 -14.51 -9.30
C THR A 78 16.33 -14.01 -7.88
N GLU A 79 16.83 -12.80 -7.73
CA GLU A 79 16.80 -12.07 -6.47
C GLU A 79 15.50 -11.28 -6.39
N ARG A 80 14.81 -11.39 -5.26
CA ARG A 80 13.56 -10.70 -5.00
C ARG A 80 13.71 -9.86 -3.76
N ILE A 81 13.52 -8.55 -3.92
CA ILE A 81 13.60 -7.61 -2.82
C ILE A 81 12.23 -7.47 -2.19
N TYR A 82 12.18 -7.60 -0.87
CA TYR A 82 11.03 -7.37 -0.02
C TYR A 82 11.33 -6.27 0.98
N LEU A 83 10.29 -5.66 1.50
CA LEU A 83 10.36 -4.76 2.63
C LEU A 83 9.77 -5.49 3.83
N ALA A 84 10.65 -5.93 4.75
CA ALA A 84 10.24 -6.64 5.94
C ALA A 84 9.98 -5.65 7.09
N ASP A 85 8.96 -5.93 7.89
CA ASP A 85 8.57 -5.16 9.06
C ASP A 85 8.25 -3.67 8.80
N ALA A 86 7.80 -3.35 7.59
CA ALA A 86 7.32 -2.03 7.24
C ALA A 86 5.86 -1.85 7.68
N VAL A 87 5.54 -0.69 8.24
CA VAL A 87 4.16 -0.30 8.59
C VAL A 87 3.88 1.07 8.03
N PHE A 88 2.81 1.15 7.25
CA PHE A 88 2.31 2.37 6.64
C PHE A 88 0.85 2.53 7.00
N THR A 89 0.48 3.67 7.57
CA THR A 89 -0.91 4.04 7.79
C THR A 89 -1.32 5.09 6.78
N LEU A 90 -2.50 4.94 6.19
CA LEU A 90 -2.92 5.76 5.06
C LEU A 90 -4.26 6.44 5.33
N ALA A 91 -4.36 7.72 4.96
CA ALA A 91 -5.63 8.37 4.69
C ALA A 91 -5.90 8.33 3.19
N VAL A 92 -7.11 7.88 2.83
CA VAL A 92 -7.62 7.86 1.46
C VAL A 92 -8.78 8.83 1.39
N GLN A 93 -8.69 9.85 0.56
CA GLN A 93 -9.72 10.86 0.35
C GLN A 93 -10.29 10.72 -1.06
N GLY A 94 -11.58 10.99 -1.21
CA GLY A 94 -12.28 10.91 -2.49
C GLY A 94 -13.77 11.10 -2.33
N PRO A 95 -14.58 10.84 -3.36
CA PRO A 95 -16.03 10.95 -3.28
C PRO A 95 -16.62 9.96 -2.26
N ASP A 96 -17.43 10.46 -1.31
CA ASP A 96 -17.99 9.65 -0.21
C ASP A 96 -18.68 8.36 -0.68
N PRO A 97 -19.55 8.35 -1.70
CA PRO A 97 -20.20 7.12 -2.14
C PRO A 97 -19.20 6.05 -2.63
N PHE A 98 -18.09 6.50 -3.21
CA PHE A 98 -17.04 5.59 -3.69
C PHE A 98 -16.19 5.06 -2.53
N LEU A 99 -15.87 5.90 -1.54
CA LEU A 99 -15.16 5.49 -0.34
C LEU A 99 -15.96 4.46 0.47
N GLU A 100 -17.25 4.69 0.67
CA GLU A 100 -18.15 3.72 1.33
C GLU A 100 -18.19 2.37 0.59
N HIS A 101 -18.26 2.42 -0.75
CA HIS A 101 -18.18 1.22 -1.57
C HIS A 101 -16.85 0.48 -1.36
N LEU A 102 -15.73 1.21 -1.39
CA LEU A 102 -14.40 0.61 -1.18
C LEU A 102 -14.25 0.00 0.22
N LEU A 103 -14.73 0.67 1.27
CA LEU A 103 -14.71 0.12 2.63
C LEU A 103 -15.41 -1.22 2.69
N LYS A 104 -16.66 -1.32 2.20
CA LYS A 104 -17.41 -2.59 2.14
C LYS A 104 -16.68 -3.68 1.36
N ARG A 105 -16.00 -3.29 0.26
CA ARG A 105 -15.21 -4.23 -0.54
C ARG A 105 -13.92 -4.68 0.15
N LEU A 106 -13.28 -3.82 0.92
CA LEU A 106 -12.08 -4.17 1.68
C LEU A 106 -12.40 -5.07 2.88
N GLU A 107 -13.57 -4.94 3.49
CA GLU A 107 -14.06 -5.84 4.55
C GLU A 107 -14.43 -7.23 4.00
N GLN A 108 -14.99 -7.28 2.79
CA GLN A 108 -15.40 -8.51 2.12
C GLN A 108 -14.82 -8.57 0.70
N PRO A 109 -13.50 -8.73 0.56
CA PRO A 109 -12.82 -8.63 -0.72
C PRO A 109 -13.13 -9.82 -1.63
N ALA A 110 -13.40 -9.53 -2.91
CA ALA A 110 -13.62 -10.57 -3.92
C ALA A 110 -12.36 -11.42 -4.15
N PHE A 111 -11.17 -10.80 -4.08
CA PHE A 111 -9.88 -11.50 -4.10
C PHE A 111 -9.10 -11.17 -2.83
N GLY A 112 -8.52 -12.20 -2.20
CA GLY A 112 -7.72 -12.03 -0.99
C GLY A 112 -6.61 -10.98 -1.16
N PRO A 113 -6.52 -10.00 -0.26
CA PRO A 113 -5.56 -8.90 -0.38
C PRO A 113 -4.13 -9.37 -0.14
N TYR A 114 -3.17 -8.80 -0.87
CA TYR A 114 -1.75 -8.98 -0.65
C TYR A 114 -0.95 -7.74 -1.03
N LEU A 115 0.18 -7.53 -0.37
CA LEU A 115 1.01 -6.34 -0.51
C LEU A 115 2.08 -6.53 -1.61
N GLY A 116 1.63 -6.42 -2.88
CA GLY A 116 2.48 -6.54 -4.07
C GLY A 116 2.74 -7.96 -4.52
N ARG A 117 3.10 -8.89 -3.65
CA ARG A 117 3.27 -10.31 -3.96
C ARG A 117 2.33 -11.18 -3.13
N ARG A 118 1.86 -12.28 -3.69
CA ARG A 118 0.90 -13.20 -3.02
C ARG A 118 1.41 -13.76 -1.69
N ALA A 119 2.72 -13.83 -1.49
CA ALA A 119 3.32 -14.26 -0.24
C ALA A 119 3.35 -13.16 0.85
N CYS A 120 3.07 -11.91 0.48
CA CYS A 120 3.08 -10.77 1.40
C CYS A 120 1.64 -10.45 1.82
N LEU A 121 1.11 -11.21 2.76
CA LEU A 121 -0.20 -10.95 3.34
C LEU A 121 -0.10 -9.81 4.35
N PRO A 122 -1.14 -8.96 4.47
CA PRO A 122 -1.23 -8.00 5.57
C PRO A 122 -1.21 -8.73 6.92
N ASN A 123 -0.42 -8.23 7.85
CA ASN A 123 -0.34 -8.78 9.21
C ASN A 123 -1.24 -8.01 10.20
N GLU A 124 -1.71 -6.86 9.80
CA GLU A 124 -2.59 -5.98 10.55
C GLU A 124 -3.85 -5.68 9.74
N PRO A 125 -4.94 -5.20 10.34
CA PRO A 125 -6.16 -4.85 9.63
C PRO A 125 -5.90 -3.86 8.50
N LEU A 126 -6.49 -4.09 7.33
CA LEU A 126 -6.36 -3.16 6.18
C LEU A 126 -7.21 -1.91 6.34
N VAL A 127 -8.33 -2.02 7.03
CA VAL A 127 -9.26 -0.93 7.29
C VAL A 127 -9.20 -0.63 8.77
N LEU A 128 -8.92 0.61 9.12
CA LEU A 128 -8.87 1.09 10.51
C LEU A 128 -10.13 1.84 10.90
N GLY A 129 -10.98 2.22 9.95
CA GLY A 129 -12.23 2.94 10.18
C GLY A 129 -12.58 3.87 9.02
N GLY A 130 -13.64 4.64 9.19
CA GLY A 130 -14.12 5.65 8.25
C GLY A 130 -15.57 5.40 7.78
N PRO A 131 -16.13 6.35 7.03
CA PRO A 131 -15.51 7.62 6.62
C PRO A 131 -15.34 8.61 7.78
N HIS A 132 -14.20 9.31 7.80
CA HIS A 132 -13.91 10.35 8.79
C HIS A 132 -14.06 11.74 8.16
N PRO A 133 -14.63 12.73 8.90
CA PRO A 133 -14.70 14.11 8.42
C PRO A 133 -13.32 14.75 8.18
N ASP A 134 -12.31 14.39 8.98
CA ASP A 134 -10.93 14.84 8.87
C ASP A 134 -9.96 13.64 8.92
N PRO A 135 -9.77 12.93 7.81
CA PRO A 135 -8.90 11.76 7.77
C PRO A 135 -7.41 12.09 7.96
N ILE A 136 -7.01 13.34 7.72
CA ILE A 136 -5.64 13.79 7.99
C ILE A 136 -5.45 14.02 9.50
N GLY A 137 -6.41 14.68 10.15
CA GLY A 137 -6.42 14.82 11.62
C GLY A 137 -6.40 13.47 12.32
N GLU A 138 -7.11 12.47 11.79
CA GLU A 138 -7.05 11.10 12.30
C GLU A 138 -5.63 10.52 12.25
N LEU A 139 -4.91 10.67 11.13
CA LEU A 139 -3.52 10.20 11.02
C LEU A 139 -2.57 10.93 11.98
N LEU A 140 -2.80 12.22 12.22
CA LEU A 140 -1.91 13.06 13.02
C LEU A 140 -2.16 12.90 14.53
N HIS A 141 -3.41 12.66 14.95
CA HIS A 141 -3.80 12.84 16.36
C HIS A 141 -4.48 11.65 17.03
N HIS A 142 -4.98 10.67 16.26
CA HIS A 142 -5.83 9.60 16.81
C HIS A 142 -5.36 8.19 16.45
N ALA A 143 -5.01 7.94 15.19
CA ALA A 143 -4.65 6.59 14.74
C ALA A 143 -3.38 6.07 15.44
N PRO A 144 -3.41 4.86 16.03
CA PRO A 144 -2.27 4.25 16.73
C PRO A 144 -0.99 4.27 15.89
N LEU A 145 0.15 4.55 16.53
CA LEU A 145 1.45 4.72 15.89
C LEU A 145 2.37 3.53 16.21
N SER A 146 2.67 2.73 15.20
CA SER A 146 3.49 1.51 15.33
C SER A 146 4.98 1.79 15.12
N LEU A 147 5.69 2.28 16.14
CA LEU A 147 7.14 2.50 16.07
C LEU A 147 7.92 1.27 16.53
N THR A 148 9.13 1.11 16.01
CA THR A 148 10.07 0.07 16.45
C THR A 148 10.59 0.36 17.86
N THR A 149 10.86 1.63 18.16
CA THR A 149 11.42 2.07 19.45
C THR A 149 10.38 2.89 20.20
N PRO A 150 10.13 2.57 21.47
CA PRO A 150 9.21 3.36 22.28
C PRO A 150 9.73 4.79 22.46
N PRO A 151 8.81 5.78 22.60
CA PRO A 151 9.17 7.13 23.00
C PRO A 151 9.91 7.14 24.33
N ARG A 152 10.79 8.09 24.53
CA ARG A 152 11.50 8.26 25.80
C ARG A 152 10.52 8.73 26.88
N THR A 153 10.80 8.36 28.13
CA THR A 153 10.00 8.85 29.27
C THR A 153 9.95 10.39 29.27
N GLY A 154 8.74 10.94 29.31
CA GLY A 154 8.52 12.39 29.28
C GLY A 154 8.58 13.04 27.90
N GLN A 155 8.79 12.29 26.84
CA GLN A 155 8.74 12.80 25.48
C GLN A 155 7.28 13.07 25.07
N ALA A 156 6.96 14.32 24.72
CA ALA A 156 5.60 14.73 24.37
C ALA A 156 5.25 14.34 22.91
N THR A 157 6.21 14.45 22.00
CA THR A 157 6.02 14.18 20.57
C THR A 157 7.13 13.30 20.01
N VAL A 158 6.85 12.62 18.89
CA VAL A 158 7.81 11.82 18.13
C VAL A 158 7.80 12.24 16.67
N PRO A 159 8.96 12.36 16.00
CA PRO A 159 9.03 12.69 14.59
C PRO A 159 8.63 11.49 13.74
N VAL A 160 7.67 11.67 12.83
CA VAL A 160 7.15 10.64 11.94
C VAL A 160 7.16 11.13 10.49
N ALA A 161 7.64 10.31 9.57
CA ALA A 161 7.72 10.67 8.17
C ALA A 161 6.36 10.52 7.47
N PHE A 162 6.07 11.50 6.59
CA PHE A 162 4.87 11.52 5.76
C PHE A 162 5.18 11.65 4.29
N VAL A 163 4.30 11.11 3.45
CA VAL A 163 4.27 11.32 2.01
C VAL A 163 2.89 11.84 1.63
N TRP A 164 2.85 13.00 0.99
CA TRP A 164 1.63 13.71 0.62
C TRP A 164 1.48 13.77 -0.90
N GLU A 165 0.28 13.63 -1.40
CA GLU A 165 -0.09 14.03 -2.78
C GLU A 165 -0.44 15.52 -2.84
N HIS A 166 -1.05 16.03 -1.76
CA HIS A 166 -1.33 17.45 -1.57
C HIS A 166 -0.75 17.87 -0.21
N PRO A 167 0.37 18.62 -0.20
CA PRO A 167 1.01 19.01 1.03
C PRO A 167 0.12 19.98 1.80
N PRO A 168 0.10 19.89 3.14
CA PRO A 168 -0.53 20.90 3.96
C PRO A 168 0.17 22.26 3.79
N SER A 169 -0.56 23.34 4.10
CA SER A 169 -0.12 24.74 3.84
C SER A 169 1.19 25.15 4.54
N HIS A 170 1.56 24.47 5.63
CA HIS A 170 2.80 24.73 6.37
C HIS A 170 4.05 24.09 5.72
N VAL A 171 3.89 23.23 4.72
CA VAL A 171 5.00 22.58 4.02
C VAL A 171 5.51 23.47 2.90
N PRO A 172 6.76 23.96 2.96
CA PRO A 172 7.35 24.72 1.85
C PRO A 172 7.48 23.82 0.62
N ALA A 173 6.89 24.24 -0.49
CA ALA A 173 6.84 23.46 -1.74
C ALA A 173 8.22 23.07 -2.31
N ALA A 174 9.29 23.78 -1.93
CA ALA A 174 10.61 23.67 -2.56
C ALA A 174 11.54 22.60 -1.96
N HIS A 175 11.29 22.07 -0.73
CA HIS A 175 12.33 21.32 -0.01
C HIS A 175 12.09 19.81 0.10
N SER A 176 10.93 19.32 -0.29
CA SER A 176 10.55 17.92 -0.09
C SER A 176 9.84 17.28 -1.29
N GLU A 177 9.79 17.98 -2.43
CA GLU A 177 9.12 17.48 -3.64
C GLU A 177 9.93 16.36 -4.32
N ARG A 178 9.24 15.29 -4.71
CA ARG A 178 9.80 14.19 -5.51
C ARG A 178 8.86 13.78 -6.62
N GLU A 179 9.43 13.43 -7.75
CA GLU A 179 8.69 12.77 -8.83
C GLU A 179 8.72 11.26 -8.66
N VAL A 180 7.55 10.63 -8.71
CA VAL A 180 7.40 9.18 -8.60
C VAL A 180 6.55 8.65 -9.75
N ALA A 181 7.06 7.67 -10.49
CA ALA A 181 6.34 7.02 -11.59
C ALA A 181 5.52 5.83 -11.06
N ASP A 182 4.39 6.10 -10.39
CA ASP A 182 3.56 5.08 -9.73
C ASP A 182 2.06 5.20 -10.01
N VAL A 183 1.62 6.20 -10.78
CA VAL A 183 0.21 6.33 -11.18
C VAL A 183 -0.09 5.33 -12.29
N PRO A 184 -0.91 4.30 -12.01
CA PRO A 184 -1.17 3.28 -13.01
C PRO A 184 -1.97 3.85 -14.18
N HIS A 185 -1.52 3.58 -15.39
CA HIS A 185 -2.18 4.00 -16.62
C HIS A 185 -2.59 2.82 -17.49
N ASP A 186 -1.78 1.76 -17.52
CA ASP A 186 -2.08 0.53 -18.23
C ASP A 186 -1.55 -0.69 -17.47
N PHE A 187 -2.42 -1.67 -17.22
CA PHE A 187 -2.10 -2.91 -16.54
C PHE A 187 -2.10 -4.14 -17.46
N THR A 188 -2.21 -3.94 -18.76
CA THR A 188 -2.18 -5.06 -19.71
C THR A 188 -0.86 -5.84 -19.60
N PRO A 189 -0.86 -7.15 -19.82
CA PRO A 189 0.34 -7.99 -19.64
C PRO A 189 1.54 -7.55 -20.51
N THR A 190 1.25 -7.01 -21.70
CA THR A 190 2.25 -6.63 -22.69
C THR A 190 2.66 -5.15 -22.61
N ARG A 191 1.87 -4.31 -21.96
CA ARG A 191 2.05 -2.86 -21.95
C ARG A 191 1.76 -2.24 -20.59
N ARG A 192 2.59 -2.58 -19.60
CA ARG A 192 2.46 -1.97 -18.27
C ARG A 192 3.10 -0.58 -18.28
N PHE A 193 2.27 0.42 -17.99
CA PHE A 193 2.73 1.81 -17.95
C PHE A 193 2.19 2.54 -16.71
N HIS A 194 3.07 3.37 -16.11
CA HIS A 194 2.75 4.25 -15.00
C HIS A 194 3.13 5.67 -15.37
N LYS A 195 2.25 6.62 -15.12
CA LYS A 195 2.53 8.04 -15.23
C LYS A 195 3.25 8.54 -13.99
N THR A 196 4.01 9.62 -14.15
CA THR A 196 4.66 10.32 -13.05
C THR A 196 3.67 11.23 -12.34
N ARG A 197 3.81 11.33 -11.03
CA ARG A 197 3.17 12.34 -10.18
C ARG A 197 4.18 12.95 -9.23
N ARG A 198 3.84 14.10 -8.67
CA ARG A 198 4.62 14.73 -7.62
C ARG A 198 4.12 14.27 -6.25
N THR A 199 5.04 14.11 -5.33
CA THR A 199 4.77 13.83 -3.92
C THR A 199 5.66 14.69 -3.06
N TRP A 200 5.19 15.04 -1.88
CA TRP A 200 5.92 15.83 -0.90
C TRP A 200 6.24 14.95 0.31
N HIS A 201 7.45 15.07 0.81
CA HIS A 201 7.93 14.29 1.95
C HIS A 201 8.24 15.23 3.10
N THR A 202 7.65 14.98 4.26
CA THR A 202 7.86 15.77 5.47
C THR A 202 8.14 14.88 6.67
N THR A 203 8.49 15.52 7.78
CA THR A 203 8.51 14.89 9.10
C THR A 203 7.62 15.73 10.00
N GLU A 204 6.62 15.11 10.58
CA GLU A 204 5.65 15.75 11.47
C GLU A 204 5.85 15.24 12.90
N ASP A 205 5.70 16.12 13.87
CA ASP A 205 5.78 15.78 15.28
C ASP A 205 4.42 15.30 15.81
N LEU A 206 4.28 14.00 15.98
CA LEU A 206 3.06 13.37 16.45
C LEU A 206 3.06 13.16 17.97
N PRO A 207 1.89 13.19 18.64
CA PRO A 207 1.80 12.87 20.07
C PRO A 207 2.42 11.50 20.40
N ALA A 208 3.35 11.48 21.34
CA ALA A 208 3.98 10.24 21.80
C ALA A 208 2.97 9.26 22.42
N ALA A 209 1.83 9.77 22.88
CA ALA A 209 0.72 8.96 23.41
C ALA A 209 0.07 8.03 22.38
N LEU A 210 0.24 8.29 21.08
CA LEU A 210 -0.24 7.41 20.02
C LEU A 210 0.57 6.11 19.91
N TYR A 211 1.73 6.02 20.56
CA TYR A 211 2.59 4.86 20.47
C TYR A 211 1.87 3.58 20.87
N ALA A 212 1.87 2.62 19.97
CA ALA A 212 1.41 1.26 20.17
C ALA A 212 2.59 0.28 20.01
N PRO A 213 2.92 -0.52 21.05
CA PRO A 213 4.01 -1.48 20.94
C PRO A 213 3.68 -2.58 19.92
N PRO A 214 4.67 -3.05 19.14
CA PRO A 214 4.46 -4.19 18.24
C PRO A 214 4.21 -5.50 19.01
N PRO A 215 3.29 -6.36 18.52
CA PRO A 215 2.33 -6.10 17.45
C PRO A 215 1.23 -5.13 17.90
N ALA A 216 0.90 -4.15 17.10
CA ALA A 216 -0.07 -3.09 17.45
C ALA A 216 -1.54 -3.57 17.44
N LEU A 217 -1.80 -4.87 17.26
CA LEU A 217 -3.14 -5.43 17.05
C LEU A 217 -4.16 -5.03 18.13
N THR A 218 -3.77 -5.03 19.40
CA THR A 218 -4.70 -4.65 20.48
C THR A 218 -5.08 -3.17 20.41
N ALA A 219 -4.10 -2.29 20.16
CA ALA A 219 -4.35 -0.86 20.02
C ALA A 219 -5.20 -0.55 18.78
N LEU A 220 -4.92 -1.22 17.66
CA LEU A 220 -5.69 -1.10 16.43
C LEU A 220 -7.12 -1.60 16.60
N ALA A 221 -7.32 -2.75 17.25
CA ALA A 221 -8.66 -3.27 17.55
C ALA A 221 -9.45 -2.32 18.46
N THR A 222 -8.81 -1.72 19.47
CA THR A 222 -9.44 -0.72 20.33
C THR A 222 -9.84 0.51 19.53
N TYR A 223 -8.97 1.01 18.68
CA TYR A 223 -9.23 2.16 17.82
C TYR A 223 -10.42 1.90 16.87
N ILE A 224 -10.39 0.78 16.13
CA ILE A 224 -11.46 0.38 15.21
C ILE A 224 -12.82 0.30 15.93
N ASN A 225 -12.86 -0.28 17.13
CA ASN A 225 -14.11 -0.42 17.87
C ASN A 225 -14.65 0.90 18.47
N GLN A 226 -13.80 1.90 18.64
CA GLN A 226 -14.24 3.24 19.07
C GLN A 226 -14.90 4.02 17.95
N ASP A 227 -14.56 3.69 16.72
CA ASP A 227 -15.00 4.37 15.50
C ASP A 227 -16.29 3.78 14.89
N VAL A 228 -16.82 2.68 15.46
CA VAL A 228 -18.11 2.11 15.05
C VAL A 228 -19.22 2.95 15.69
N PRO A 229 -20.00 3.74 14.92
CA PRO A 229 -21.20 4.39 15.46
C PRO A 229 -22.18 3.31 15.92
N LEU A 230 -22.63 3.42 17.19
CA LEU A 230 -23.70 2.61 17.76
C LEU A 230 -25.03 2.84 17.04
#